data_df14d495a4e9a67794eef2fec5e3fdc6
#
_entry.id   df14d495a4e9a67794eef2fec5e3fdc6
#
_cell.length_a   1.000
_cell.length_b   1.000
_cell.length_c   1.000
_cell.angle_alpha   90.00
_cell.angle_beta   90.00
_cell.angle_gamma   90.00
#
_symmetry.space_group_name_H-M   'P 1'
#
loop_
_entity.id
_entity.type
_entity.pdbx_description
1 polymer ?
#
loop_
_entity_poly.entity_id
_entity_poly.type
_entity_poly.pdbx_seq_one_letter_code
_entity_poly.pdbx_strand_id
1 'polypeptide(L)'
;MQNAKQFKVSIGGKDLVFETGLLAQQAAGAVSVSYGDTTVFTAVTNTDTPREGIDFFPLQCEYREKFYAAGKFPGGFFKREARPTSKEILTARMCDRPIRPLFPDGYYNDVQVNSTLIQSDGTREGDFLAVNASSAALHISEIPFMGPIGCVRIGRVDGEWVINPTHDQKAKSDIDLLYAFWSCEIGRAHV
;
A
#
# COMPACT_ATOMS: atom_id res chain seq x y z
N MET A 1 -0.42 7.93 27.13
CA MET A 1 0.43 8.53 26.08
C MET A 1 0.54 7.52 24.96
N GLN A 2 0.16 7.89 23.75
CA GLN A 2 0.25 7.00 22.60
C GLN A 2 1.73 6.78 22.27
N ASN A 3 2.18 5.52 22.25
CA ASN A 3 3.55 5.16 21.89
C ASN A 3 3.69 5.07 20.36
N ALA A 4 3.56 6.20 19.67
CA ALA A 4 3.86 6.27 18.25
C ALA A 4 5.34 5.92 18.03
N LYS A 5 5.61 4.94 17.19
CA LYS A 5 6.96 4.57 16.76
C LYS A 5 7.14 4.97 15.31
N GLN A 6 8.27 5.59 15.01
CA GLN A 6 8.58 6.05 13.67
C GLN A 6 9.92 5.47 13.21
N PHE A 7 9.95 4.98 11.97
CA PHE A 7 11.13 4.43 11.30
C PHE A 7 11.32 5.15 9.97
N LYS A 8 12.56 5.45 9.62
CA LYS A 8 12.90 6.18 8.39
C LYS A 8 13.94 5.43 7.60
N VAL A 9 13.76 5.42 6.28
CA VAL A 9 14.74 4.91 5.32
C VAL A 9 14.82 5.86 4.13
N SER A 10 16.02 6.25 3.72
CA SER A 10 16.19 7.15 2.57
C SER A 10 16.23 6.36 1.28
N ILE A 11 15.32 6.68 0.35
CA ILE A 11 15.19 6.03 -0.96
C ILE A 11 14.96 7.11 -2.02
N GLY A 12 15.74 7.09 -3.10
CA GLY A 12 15.56 8.05 -4.21
C GLY A 12 15.69 9.52 -3.79
N GLY A 13 16.54 9.82 -2.80
CA GLY A 13 16.80 11.17 -2.32
C GLY A 13 15.72 11.77 -1.39
N LYS A 14 14.74 10.96 -0.97
CA LYS A 14 13.71 11.33 0.03
C LYS A 14 13.56 10.26 1.08
N ASP A 15 13.05 10.64 2.25
CA ASP A 15 12.77 9.71 3.33
C ASP A 15 11.42 9.03 3.12
N LEU A 16 11.43 7.70 3.15
CA LEU A 16 10.26 6.86 3.33
C LEU A 16 10.09 6.66 4.85
N VAL A 17 8.99 7.13 5.39
CA VAL A 17 8.74 7.16 6.83
C VAL A 17 7.58 6.23 7.16
N PHE A 18 7.83 5.28 8.04
CA PHE A 18 6.83 4.36 8.60
C PHE A 18 6.48 4.81 10.00
N GLU A 19 5.19 4.93 10.29
CA GLU A 19 4.69 5.29 11.63
C GLU A 19 3.60 4.31 12.06
N THR A 20 3.70 3.80 13.29
CA THR A 20 2.71 2.88 13.88
C THR A 20 2.36 3.28 15.31
N GLY A 21 1.21 2.78 15.80
CA GLY A 21 0.74 2.99 17.17
C GLY A 21 -0.07 4.28 17.38
N LEU A 22 -0.27 5.10 16.33
CA LEU A 22 -1.06 6.33 16.42
C LEU A 22 -2.54 6.10 16.05
N LEU A 23 -2.79 5.40 14.96
CA LEU A 23 -4.12 5.21 14.38
C LEU A 23 -4.56 3.73 14.44
N ALA A 24 -5.88 3.50 14.43
CA ALA A 24 -6.51 2.18 14.36
C ALA A 24 -5.95 1.15 15.35
N GLN A 25 -5.88 1.50 16.63
CA GLN A 25 -5.32 0.65 17.70
C GLN A 25 -6.07 -0.66 17.93
N GLN A 26 -7.29 -0.80 17.39
CA GLN A 26 -8.09 -2.04 17.45
C GLN A 26 -7.87 -2.96 16.24
N ALA A 27 -7.13 -2.52 15.22
CA ALA A 27 -6.76 -3.36 14.12
C ALA A 27 -5.64 -4.34 14.53
N ALA A 28 -5.55 -5.49 13.86
CA ALA A 28 -4.47 -6.45 14.06
C ALA A 28 -3.10 -5.83 13.77
N GLY A 29 -3.02 -4.94 12.78
CA GLY A 29 -1.86 -4.12 12.47
C GLY A 29 -2.25 -2.84 11.76
N ALA A 30 -1.57 -1.72 12.07
CA ALA A 30 -1.84 -0.44 11.43
C ALA A 30 -0.56 0.38 11.28
N VAL A 31 -0.34 0.89 10.07
CA VAL A 31 0.85 1.67 9.70
C VAL A 31 0.46 2.81 8.77
N SER A 32 0.98 3.98 9.00
CA SER A 32 1.04 5.05 8.00
C SER A 32 2.43 5.11 7.38
N VAL A 33 2.47 5.24 6.06
CA VAL A 33 3.72 5.36 5.29
C VAL A 33 3.70 6.64 4.49
N SER A 34 4.72 7.47 4.70
CA SER A 34 4.84 8.77 4.04
C SER A 34 6.10 8.82 3.18
N TYR A 35 6.00 9.50 2.03
CA TYR A 35 7.13 9.80 1.15
C TYR A 35 6.98 11.23 0.62
N GLY A 36 7.76 12.16 1.17
CA GLY A 36 7.49 13.58 1.02
C GLY A 36 6.15 13.95 1.65
N ASP A 37 5.30 14.65 0.91
CA ASP A 37 3.98 15.10 1.36
C ASP A 37 2.84 14.15 0.94
N THR A 38 3.17 12.94 0.51
CA THR A 38 2.19 11.89 0.20
C THR A 38 2.18 10.84 1.30
N THR A 39 1.02 10.53 1.87
CA THR A 39 0.87 9.58 2.98
C THR A 39 -0.27 8.60 2.69
N VAL A 40 0.03 7.32 2.83
CA VAL A 40 -0.94 6.22 2.81
C VAL A 40 -1.02 5.61 4.19
N PHE A 41 -2.23 5.47 4.69
CA PHE A 41 -2.54 4.74 5.92
C PHE A 41 -3.11 3.37 5.58
N THR A 42 -2.61 2.32 6.22
CA THR A 42 -3.13 0.95 6.06
C THR A 42 -3.44 0.34 7.42
N ALA A 43 -4.63 -0.25 7.51
CA ALA A 43 -5.05 -1.07 8.65
C ALA A 43 -5.39 -2.47 8.17
N VAL A 44 -4.99 -3.47 8.97
CA VAL A 44 -5.20 -4.89 8.69
C VAL A 44 -6.03 -5.50 9.80
N THR A 45 -7.04 -6.28 9.42
CA THR A 45 -7.88 -7.05 10.32
C THR A 45 -7.98 -8.49 9.85
N ASN A 46 -8.21 -9.40 10.77
CA ASN A 46 -8.46 -10.81 10.48
C ASN A 46 -9.58 -11.34 11.37
N THR A 47 -10.16 -12.48 10.98
CA THR A 47 -11.05 -13.25 11.83
C THR A 47 -10.25 -14.29 12.62
N ASP A 48 -10.72 -14.63 13.82
CA ASP A 48 -10.06 -15.64 14.67
C ASP A 48 -10.28 -17.07 14.14
N THR A 49 -11.38 -17.29 13.44
CA THR A 49 -11.77 -18.60 12.90
C THR A 49 -12.15 -18.49 11.43
N PRO A 50 -11.81 -19.51 10.62
CA PRO A 50 -12.25 -19.55 9.23
C PRO A 50 -13.77 -19.74 9.15
N ARG A 51 -14.39 -19.29 8.08
CA ARG A 51 -15.80 -19.54 7.79
C ARG A 51 -15.98 -21.03 7.40
N GLU A 52 -17.11 -21.60 7.76
CA GLU A 52 -17.45 -22.97 7.37
C GLU A 52 -17.59 -23.09 5.83
N GLY A 53 -17.02 -24.17 5.29
CA GLY A 53 -17.16 -24.50 3.86
C GLY A 53 -16.25 -23.71 2.91
N ILE A 54 -15.26 -22.97 3.42
CA ILE A 54 -14.27 -22.29 2.58
C ILE A 54 -13.07 -23.22 2.33
N ASP A 55 -12.70 -23.33 1.06
CA ASP A 55 -11.56 -24.10 0.56
C ASP A 55 -10.45 -23.23 -0.07
N PHE A 56 -10.57 -21.89 0.05
CA PHE A 56 -9.61 -20.92 -0.47
C PHE A 56 -9.27 -19.87 0.57
N PHE A 57 -8.14 -19.18 0.39
CA PHE A 57 -7.74 -18.07 1.27
C PHE A 57 -8.51 -16.77 0.95
N PRO A 58 -9.39 -16.29 1.84
CA PRO A 58 -10.20 -15.10 1.63
C PRO A 58 -9.43 -13.82 2.01
N LEU A 59 -8.43 -13.45 1.20
CA LEU A 59 -7.74 -12.16 1.31
C LEU A 59 -8.48 -11.10 0.52
N GLN A 60 -8.79 -9.98 1.17
CA GLN A 60 -9.38 -8.80 0.55
C GLN A 60 -8.43 -7.61 0.74
N CYS A 61 -7.91 -7.08 -0.36
CA CYS A 61 -7.14 -5.84 -0.38
C CYS A 61 -7.99 -4.72 -0.98
N GLU A 62 -8.11 -3.61 -0.26
CA GLU A 62 -8.74 -2.40 -0.75
C GLU A 62 -7.77 -1.24 -0.75
N TYR A 63 -7.89 -0.38 -1.77
CA TYR A 63 -7.17 0.88 -1.85
C TYR A 63 -8.15 2.00 -2.21
N ARG A 64 -8.05 3.11 -1.49
CA ARG A 64 -8.92 4.28 -1.69
C ARG A 64 -8.12 5.57 -1.69
N GLU A 65 -8.42 6.43 -2.64
CA GLU A 65 -7.92 7.80 -2.70
C GLU A 65 -9.03 8.75 -2.23
N LYS A 66 -8.81 9.41 -1.11
CA LYS A 66 -9.81 10.32 -0.54
C LYS A 66 -9.64 11.72 -1.10
N PHE A 67 -10.75 12.38 -1.47
CA PHE A 67 -10.72 13.76 -1.98
C PHE A 67 -10.08 14.73 -0.99
N TYR A 68 -10.30 14.53 0.30
CA TYR A 68 -9.70 15.36 1.35
C TYR A 68 -8.17 15.24 1.39
N ALA A 69 -7.58 14.15 0.91
CA ALA A 69 -6.12 13.99 0.84
C ALA A 69 -5.44 15.07 -0.01
N ALA A 70 -6.15 15.60 -1.00
CA ALA A 70 -5.70 16.71 -1.84
C ALA A 70 -6.38 18.05 -1.45
N GLY A 71 -6.94 18.15 -0.25
CA GLY A 71 -7.65 19.37 0.21
C GLY A 71 -8.94 19.67 -0.57
N LYS A 72 -9.54 18.64 -1.18
CA LYS A 72 -10.74 18.78 -2.00
C LYS A 72 -11.92 18.04 -1.38
N PHE A 73 -13.12 18.33 -1.82
CA PHE A 73 -14.31 17.55 -1.51
C PHE A 73 -14.91 16.96 -2.80
N PRO A 74 -15.70 15.88 -2.71
CA PRO A 74 -16.26 15.23 -3.89
C PRO A 74 -17.05 16.20 -4.76
N GLY A 75 -16.77 16.18 -6.05
CA GLY A 75 -17.53 16.92 -7.06
C GLY A 75 -18.84 16.21 -7.42
N GLY A 76 -19.56 16.75 -8.40
CA GLY A 76 -20.80 16.20 -8.90
C GLY A 76 -22.01 16.52 -8.02
N PHE A 77 -23.18 16.04 -8.46
CA PHE A 77 -24.47 16.37 -7.87
C PHE A 77 -24.63 15.88 -6.41
N PHE A 78 -24.22 14.64 -6.15
CA PHE A 78 -24.40 14.02 -4.83
C PHE A 78 -23.41 14.45 -3.76
N LYS A 79 -22.33 15.15 -4.10
CA LYS A 79 -21.26 15.56 -3.16
C LYS A 79 -20.76 14.40 -2.28
N ARG A 80 -20.70 13.20 -2.83
CA ARG A 80 -20.28 11.96 -2.16
C ARG A 80 -19.17 11.29 -2.92
N GLU A 81 -18.35 10.50 -2.20
CA GLU A 81 -17.38 9.59 -2.81
C GLU A 81 -18.15 8.50 -3.57
N ALA A 82 -17.71 8.27 -4.80
CA ALA A 82 -18.32 7.29 -5.70
C ALA A 82 -17.77 5.87 -5.45
N ARG A 83 -18.13 4.94 -6.34
CA ARG A 83 -17.50 3.61 -6.41
C ARG A 83 -16.00 3.76 -6.69
N PRO A 84 -15.18 2.74 -6.35
CA PRO A 84 -13.76 2.75 -6.68
C PRO A 84 -13.52 3.03 -8.16
N THR A 85 -12.56 3.88 -8.43
CA THR A 85 -12.06 4.12 -9.79
C THR A 85 -11.28 2.91 -10.29
N SER A 86 -11.09 2.80 -11.61
CA SER A 86 -10.25 1.74 -12.20
C SER A 86 -8.81 1.78 -11.65
N LYS A 87 -8.28 2.98 -11.38
CA LYS A 87 -6.97 3.17 -10.75
C LYS A 87 -6.92 2.55 -9.35
N GLU A 88 -7.92 2.85 -8.51
CA GLU A 88 -7.99 2.29 -7.14
C GLU A 88 -8.10 0.76 -7.15
N ILE A 89 -8.91 0.21 -8.06
CA ILE A 89 -9.05 -1.24 -8.22
C ILE A 89 -7.72 -1.88 -8.66
N LEU A 90 -7.02 -1.28 -9.62
CA LEU A 90 -5.72 -1.79 -10.09
C LEU A 90 -4.66 -1.71 -8.99
N THR A 91 -4.60 -0.61 -8.23
CA THR A 91 -3.70 -0.47 -7.09
C THR A 91 -3.99 -1.50 -6.00
N ALA A 92 -5.26 -1.76 -5.68
CA ALA A 92 -5.66 -2.81 -4.75
C ALA A 92 -5.16 -4.20 -5.22
N ARG A 93 -5.26 -4.49 -6.52
CA ARG A 93 -4.73 -5.74 -7.10
C ARG A 93 -3.20 -5.80 -7.10
N MET A 94 -2.54 -4.64 -7.26
CA MET A 94 -1.08 -4.55 -7.12
C MET A 94 -0.60 -4.82 -5.69
N CYS A 95 -1.41 -4.49 -4.68
CA CYS A 95 -1.16 -4.88 -3.29
C CYS A 95 -1.41 -6.38 -3.07
N ASP A 96 -2.54 -6.92 -3.55
CA ASP A 96 -2.93 -8.31 -3.33
C ASP A 96 -1.92 -9.33 -3.90
N ARG A 97 -1.48 -9.12 -5.14
CA ARG A 97 -0.65 -10.10 -5.86
C ARG A 97 0.68 -10.47 -5.21
N PRO A 98 1.50 -9.53 -4.71
CA PRO A 98 2.75 -9.88 -4.04
C PRO A 98 2.54 -10.37 -2.60
N ILE A 99 1.44 -10.01 -1.94
CA ILE A 99 1.13 -10.34 -0.56
C ILE A 99 0.58 -11.76 -0.43
N ARG A 100 -0.37 -12.13 -1.29
CA ARG A 100 -1.11 -13.41 -1.23
C ARG A 100 -0.24 -14.66 -1.15
N PRO A 101 0.82 -14.83 -1.96
CA PRO A 101 1.65 -16.03 -1.90
C PRO A 101 2.53 -16.16 -0.65
N LEU A 102 2.57 -15.14 0.22
CA LEU A 102 3.35 -15.13 1.45
C LEU A 102 2.53 -15.53 2.68
N PHE A 103 1.34 -16.05 2.48
CA PHE A 103 0.58 -16.71 3.54
C PHE A 103 0.82 -18.22 3.48
N PRO A 104 0.83 -18.91 4.63
CA PRO A 104 1.03 -20.35 4.67
C PRO A 104 -0.14 -21.09 4.03
N ASP A 105 0.15 -22.22 3.41
CA ASP A 105 -0.88 -23.12 2.88
C ASP A 105 -1.81 -23.58 4.00
N GLY A 106 -3.12 -23.63 3.71
CA GLY A 106 -4.13 -24.02 4.69
C GLY A 106 -4.57 -22.91 5.65
N TYR A 107 -4.12 -21.68 5.47
CA TYR A 107 -4.64 -20.52 6.19
C TYR A 107 -5.91 -20.00 5.53
N TYR A 108 -7.07 -20.14 6.22
CA TYR A 108 -8.38 -19.82 5.67
C TYR A 108 -9.14 -18.73 6.44
N ASN A 109 -8.50 -18.05 7.38
CA ASN A 109 -9.12 -16.93 8.09
C ASN A 109 -9.30 -15.75 7.12
N ASP A 110 -10.42 -15.01 7.27
CA ASP A 110 -10.63 -13.78 6.50
C ASP A 110 -9.58 -12.75 6.89
N VAL A 111 -8.85 -12.23 5.91
CA VAL A 111 -7.91 -11.12 6.09
C VAL A 111 -8.34 -9.95 5.22
N GLN A 112 -8.46 -8.78 5.85
CA GLN A 112 -8.76 -7.53 5.15
C GLN A 112 -7.61 -6.55 5.32
N VAL A 113 -7.10 -6.05 4.20
CA VAL A 113 -6.06 -5.03 4.13
C VAL A 113 -6.67 -3.78 3.51
N ASN A 114 -6.89 -2.75 4.34
CA ASN A 114 -7.54 -1.51 3.93
C ASN A 114 -6.51 -0.38 3.87
N SER A 115 -6.13 0.03 2.67
CA SER A 115 -5.20 1.12 2.42
C SER A 115 -5.93 2.38 1.96
N THR A 116 -5.60 3.50 2.55
CA THR A 116 -6.23 4.79 2.23
C THR A 116 -5.18 5.87 2.05
N LEU A 117 -5.21 6.55 0.91
CA LEU A 117 -4.43 7.76 0.69
C LEU A 117 -5.07 8.89 1.50
N ILE A 118 -4.38 9.36 2.55
CA ILE A 118 -4.89 10.37 3.49
C ILE A 118 -4.28 11.75 3.29
N GLN A 119 -3.13 11.83 2.61
CA GLN A 119 -2.47 13.08 2.25
C GLN A 119 -1.78 12.91 0.89
N SER A 120 -1.89 13.92 0.01
CA SER A 120 -1.24 13.90 -1.30
C SER A 120 -0.91 15.33 -1.74
N ASP A 121 0.31 15.52 -2.22
CA ASP A 121 0.76 16.74 -2.88
C ASP A 121 0.41 16.76 -4.39
N GLY A 122 -0.18 15.68 -4.91
CA GLY A 122 -0.51 15.52 -6.32
C GLY A 122 0.70 15.35 -7.23
N THR A 123 1.90 15.19 -6.70
CA THR A 123 3.13 15.05 -7.50
C THR A 123 3.47 13.60 -7.83
N ARG A 124 2.99 12.63 -7.03
CA ARG A 124 3.32 11.20 -7.15
C ARG A 124 2.13 10.29 -6.96
N GLU A 125 2.28 9.05 -7.45
CA GLU A 125 1.33 7.97 -7.18
C GLU A 125 1.49 7.47 -5.73
N GLY A 126 0.35 7.04 -5.14
CA GLY A 126 0.34 6.43 -3.80
C GLY A 126 0.45 4.90 -3.81
N ASP A 127 0.58 4.26 -4.97
CA ASP A 127 0.51 2.82 -5.16
C ASP A 127 1.67 2.07 -4.48
N PHE A 128 2.92 2.49 -4.71
CA PHE A 128 4.08 1.88 -4.05
C PHE A 128 4.03 2.07 -2.52
N LEU A 129 3.45 3.17 -2.04
CA LEU A 129 3.23 3.40 -0.60
C LEU A 129 2.20 2.43 -0.05
N ALA A 130 1.12 2.16 -0.79
CA ALA A 130 0.09 1.21 -0.38
C ALA A 130 0.65 -0.21 -0.21
N VAL A 131 1.51 -0.67 -1.14
CA VAL A 131 2.16 -1.98 -1.02
C VAL A 131 3.08 -2.04 0.20
N ASN A 132 3.92 -1.02 0.40
CA ASN A 132 4.83 -0.96 1.55
C ASN A 132 4.06 -0.87 2.88
N ALA A 133 3.00 -0.06 2.93
CA ALA A 133 2.16 0.09 4.13
C ALA A 133 1.41 -1.21 4.46
N SER A 134 0.86 -1.89 3.44
CA SER A 134 0.19 -3.18 3.59
C SER A 134 1.15 -4.25 4.11
N SER A 135 2.34 -4.33 3.53
CA SER A 135 3.39 -5.24 3.97
C SER A 135 3.81 -4.99 5.41
N ALA A 136 4.06 -3.73 5.78
CA ALA A 136 4.46 -3.37 7.13
C ALA A 136 3.34 -3.66 8.15
N ALA A 137 2.08 -3.32 7.83
CA ALA A 137 0.94 -3.57 8.71
C ALA A 137 0.70 -5.07 8.95
N LEU A 138 0.84 -5.90 7.91
CA LEU A 138 0.79 -7.36 8.05
C LEU A 138 1.95 -7.90 8.89
N HIS A 139 3.16 -7.40 8.68
CA HIS A 139 4.35 -7.90 9.36
C HIS A 139 4.37 -7.59 10.87
N ILE A 140 3.77 -6.48 11.31
CA ILE A 140 3.65 -6.14 12.73
C ILE A 140 2.42 -6.75 13.41
N SER A 141 1.52 -7.38 12.65
CA SER A 141 0.31 -8.04 13.15
C SER A 141 0.61 -9.47 13.63
N GLU A 142 -0.38 -10.09 14.27
CA GLU A 142 -0.33 -11.51 14.68
C GLU A 142 -0.64 -12.47 13.52
N ILE A 143 -0.95 -11.93 12.34
CA ILE A 143 -1.32 -12.72 11.16
C ILE A 143 -0.07 -13.44 10.62
N PRO A 144 -0.15 -14.73 10.26
CA PRO A 144 0.99 -15.49 9.76
C PRO A 144 1.38 -15.06 8.35
N PHE A 145 2.16 -14.01 8.27
CA PHE A 145 2.66 -13.41 7.02
C PHE A 145 4.17 -13.60 6.92
N MET A 146 4.64 -14.28 5.87
CA MET A 146 6.05 -14.61 5.65
C MET A 146 6.86 -13.51 4.96
N GLY A 147 6.32 -12.25 4.92
CA GLY A 147 7.05 -11.08 4.44
C GLY A 147 8.18 -10.62 5.38
N PRO A 148 8.68 -9.40 5.27
CA PRO A 148 8.06 -8.26 4.56
C PRO A 148 8.33 -8.20 3.05
N ILE A 149 7.53 -7.37 2.35
CA ILE A 149 7.72 -6.99 0.95
C ILE A 149 8.18 -5.54 0.90
N GLY A 150 9.20 -5.26 0.09
CA GLY A 150 9.54 -3.91 -0.32
C GLY A 150 8.99 -3.60 -1.72
N CYS A 151 8.58 -2.36 -1.96
CA CYS A 151 8.07 -1.92 -3.24
C CYS A 151 8.59 -0.54 -3.62
N VAL A 152 8.99 -0.39 -4.88
CA VAL A 152 9.40 0.88 -5.47
C VAL A 152 8.81 1.02 -6.87
N ARG A 153 8.59 2.26 -7.30
CA ARG A 153 8.29 2.56 -8.69
C ARG A 153 9.56 3.01 -9.40
N ILE A 154 9.81 2.50 -10.58
CA ILE A 154 11.03 2.78 -11.35
C ILE A 154 10.63 3.37 -12.69
N GLY A 155 11.22 4.49 -13.03
CA GLY A 155 11.16 5.11 -14.34
C GLY A 155 12.55 5.27 -14.94
N ARG A 156 12.62 5.59 -16.24
CA ARG A 156 13.85 5.97 -16.92
C ARG A 156 13.61 7.23 -17.73
N VAL A 157 14.31 8.30 -17.37
CA VAL A 157 14.21 9.61 -18.01
C VAL A 157 15.57 9.98 -18.58
N ASP A 158 15.65 10.28 -19.85
CA ASP A 158 16.89 10.64 -20.56
C ASP A 158 18.03 9.61 -20.36
N GLY A 159 17.66 8.32 -20.23
CA GLY A 159 18.58 7.22 -20.03
C GLY A 159 18.98 6.97 -18.56
N GLU A 160 18.62 7.84 -17.63
CA GLU A 160 18.89 7.69 -16.20
C GLU A 160 17.73 7.05 -15.44
N TRP A 161 18.04 6.17 -14.50
CA TRP A 161 17.08 5.50 -13.64
C TRP A 161 16.57 6.44 -12.55
N VAL A 162 15.25 6.56 -12.42
CA VAL A 162 14.59 7.37 -11.40
C VAL A 162 13.73 6.48 -10.52
N ILE A 163 13.95 6.54 -9.20
CA ILE A 163 13.15 5.82 -8.22
C ILE A 163 12.01 6.72 -7.74
N ASN A 164 10.80 6.17 -7.72
CA ASN A 164 9.57 6.85 -7.34
C ASN A 164 9.38 8.20 -8.09
N PRO A 165 9.33 8.16 -9.44
CA PRO A 165 9.25 9.35 -10.27
C PRO A 165 8.01 10.18 -9.97
N THR A 166 8.12 11.48 -10.18
CA THR A 166 6.95 12.39 -10.20
C THR A 166 6.11 12.14 -11.45
N HIS A 167 4.87 12.66 -11.46
CA HIS A 167 4.02 12.60 -12.66
C HIS A 167 4.69 13.20 -13.90
N ASP A 168 5.40 14.34 -13.74
CA ASP A 168 6.14 14.98 -14.83
C ASP A 168 7.30 14.13 -15.34
N GLN A 169 8.02 13.46 -14.44
CA GLN A 169 9.08 12.54 -14.80
C GLN A 169 8.52 11.27 -15.45
N LYS A 170 7.41 10.74 -14.91
CA LYS A 170 6.71 9.59 -15.47
C LYS A 170 6.23 9.87 -16.91
N ALA A 171 5.71 11.07 -17.19
CA ALA A 171 5.27 11.46 -18.54
C ALA A 171 6.42 11.48 -19.58
N LYS A 172 7.67 11.65 -19.13
CA LYS A 172 8.87 11.63 -19.98
C LYS A 172 9.59 10.29 -19.97
N SER A 173 9.18 9.38 -19.10
CA SER A 173 9.82 8.09 -18.90
C SER A 173 9.41 7.11 -20.01
N ASP A 174 10.35 6.37 -20.53
CA ASP A 174 10.12 5.27 -21.46
C ASP A 174 9.83 3.93 -20.75
N ILE A 175 9.98 3.89 -19.43
CA ILE A 175 9.67 2.75 -18.56
C ILE A 175 8.80 3.22 -17.40
N ASP A 176 7.77 2.46 -17.08
CA ASP A 176 6.94 2.64 -15.89
C ASP A 176 6.75 1.29 -15.21
N LEU A 177 7.58 0.99 -14.24
CA LEU A 177 7.66 -0.31 -13.58
C LEU A 177 7.38 -0.17 -12.08
N LEU A 178 6.32 -0.81 -11.60
CA LEU A 178 6.13 -1.05 -10.16
C LEU A 178 6.77 -2.39 -9.80
N TYR A 179 7.82 -2.34 -9.00
CA TYR A 179 8.61 -3.50 -8.62
C TYR A 179 8.43 -3.83 -7.15
N ALA A 180 7.91 -5.01 -6.86
CA ALA A 180 7.78 -5.55 -5.51
C ALA A 180 8.71 -6.75 -5.34
N PHE A 181 9.43 -6.81 -4.22
CA PHE A 181 10.40 -7.87 -3.91
C PHE A 181 10.21 -8.36 -2.48
N TRP A 182 10.56 -9.61 -2.27
CA TRP A 182 10.53 -10.28 -0.97
C TRP A 182 11.92 -10.90 -0.70
N SER A 183 12.45 -10.66 0.49
CA SER A 183 13.79 -11.12 0.87
C SER A 183 14.85 -10.67 -0.14
N CYS A 184 15.68 -11.57 -0.68
CA CYS A 184 16.64 -11.31 -1.74
C CYS A 184 16.18 -11.82 -3.11
N GLU A 185 14.93 -12.29 -3.22
CA GLU A 185 14.37 -12.83 -4.45
C GLU A 185 13.43 -11.82 -5.13
N ILE A 186 13.39 -11.88 -6.46
CA ILE A 186 12.46 -11.09 -7.26
C ILE A 186 11.05 -11.65 -7.03
N GLY A 187 10.22 -10.92 -6.30
CA GLY A 187 8.85 -11.30 -6.08
C GLY A 187 7.98 -11.13 -7.32
N ARG A 188 7.63 -9.90 -7.68
CA ARG A 188 6.83 -9.58 -8.87
C ARG A 188 7.14 -8.21 -9.43
N ALA A 189 7.14 -8.11 -10.75
CA ALA A 189 7.23 -6.87 -11.50
C ALA A 189 5.95 -6.65 -12.32
N HIS A 190 5.47 -5.42 -12.37
CA HIS A 190 4.38 -4.98 -13.22
C HIS A 190 4.87 -3.85 -14.12
N VAL A 191 4.69 -3.99 -15.41
CA VAL A 191 5.03 -3.02 -16.47
C VAL A 191 3.77 -2.32 -16.94
#